data_b02f84e85191ca51a1b7327b201b0dad
#
_entry.id   b02f84e85191ca51a1b7327b201b0dad
#
_cell.length_a   1.000
_cell.length_b   1.000
_cell.length_c   1.000
_cell.angle_alpha   90.00
_cell.angle_beta   90.00
_cell.angle_gamma   90.00
#
_symmetry.space_group_name_H-M   'P 1'
#
loop_
_entity.id
_entity.type
_entity.pdbx_description
1 polymer ?
#
loop_
_entity_poly.entity_id
_entity_poly.type
_entity_poly.pdbx_seq_one_letter_code
_entity_poly.pdbx_strand_id
1 'polypeptide(L)'
;MGIKRKRITVVGAGFTGATTALMLAQKELGDVVLLDIPQLENPTKGKALDMMEASPVQGFDSNIVGTSSYEDAANSDIVIITAGIARKPGMSRDDLVNTNAGIVKSVCENVKKTSPESIVIILSNPVDAMTYVAYQTLGFPKNRVIGQSGVLDTARYCTFIAQELNVSVEDVRGFVLGGHGDDMVPLVRYSNVGGIPIEKLISADRIEAIVQRTRTGGGEIVNLLGNGSAYYAPAASLVQMTEAIIKDKKRIIPSIALLEGEYGYDNLFMGVPTLLGGEGIEKIFELELLAEEMAALDKSAQSVRNVIKVVTG
;
A
#
# COMPACT_ATOMS: atom_id res chain seq x y z
N MET A 1 23.00 -17.05 20.74
CA MET A 1 22.59 -16.83 19.33
C MET A 1 22.41 -15.32 19.15
N GLY A 2 23.08 -14.70 18.15
CA GLY A 2 22.85 -13.30 17.84
C GLY A 2 21.42 -13.09 17.31
N ILE A 3 20.86 -11.94 17.58
CA ILE A 3 19.53 -11.55 17.02
C ILE A 3 19.71 -11.42 15.50
N LYS A 4 19.07 -12.29 14.73
CA LYS A 4 19.09 -12.21 13.26
C LYS A 4 18.23 -11.02 12.82
N ARG A 5 18.78 -10.14 11.97
CA ARG A 5 18.00 -9.07 11.33
C ARG A 5 16.83 -9.68 10.52
N LYS A 6 15.71 -9.00 10.49
CA LYS A 6 14.59 -9.34 9.62
C LYS A 6 15.01 -9.21 8.15
N ARG A 7 14.41 -10.00 7.28
CA ARG A 7 14.61 -9.91 5.83
C ARG A 7 13.34 -9.39 5.16
N ILE A 8 13.50 -8.35 4.37
CA ILE A 8 12.40 -7.71 3.65
C ILE A 8 12.70 -7.74 2.17
N THR A 9 11.85 -8.37 1.38
CA THR A 9 11.99 -8.36 -0.08
C THR A 9 11.03 -7.36 -0.70
N VAL A 10 11.55 -6.52 -1.58
CA VAL A 10 10.77 -5.60 -2.42
C VAL A 10 10.83 -6.09 -3.86
N VAL A 11 9.72 -6.57 -4.40
CA VAL A 11 9.60 -7.05 -5.77
C VAL A 11 9.11 -5.93 -6.68
N GLY A 12 9.94 -5.57 -7.66
CA GLY A 12 9.78 -4.41 -8.52
C GLY A 12 10.75 -3.30 -8.13
N ALA A 13 11.84 -3.13 -8.88
CA ALA A 13 12.88 -2.11 -8.62
C ALA A 13 12.62 -0.78 -9.37
N GLY A 14 11.35 -0.47 -9.67
CA GLY A 14 10.91 0.83 -10.20
C GLY A 14 11.10 1.95 -9.15
N PHE A 15 10.60 3.15 -9.46
CA PHE A 15 10.73 4.30 -8.55
C PHE A 15 10.17 4.00 -7.16
N THR A 16 8.97 3.44 -7.06
CA THR A 16 8.34 3.13 -5.77
C THR A 16 9.11 2.07 -4.99
N GLY A 17 9.46 0.94 -5.64
CA GLY A 17 10.17 -0.14 -4.97
C GLY A 17 11.57 0.27 -4.51
N ALA A 18 12.34 0.97 -5.35
CA ALA A 18 13.66 1.47 -4.99
C ALA A 18 13.59 2.48 -3.82
N THR A 19 12.62 3.42 -3.87
CA THR A 19 12.41 4.37 -2.76
C THR A 19 12.01 3.65 -1.48
N THR A 20 11.14 2.63 -1.58
CA THR A 20 10.74 1.80 -0.43
C THR A 20 11.96 1.09 0.17
N ALA A 21 12.80 0.46 -0.66
CA ALA A 21 14.00 -0.24 -0.22
C ALA A 21 14.95 0.68 0.57
N LEU A 22 15.23 1.87 0.04
CA LEU A 22 16.06 2.87 0.72
C LEU A 22 15.46 3.29 2.07
N MET A 23 14.17 3.64 2.09
CA MET A 23 13.50 4.09 3.33
C MET A 23 13.44 2.99 4.40
N LEU A 24 13.27 1.72 4.01
CA LEU A 24 13.32 0.57 4.92
C LEU A 24 14.70 0.43 5.56
N ALA A 25 15.75 0.55 4.75
CA ALA A 25 17.13 0.49 5.21
C ALA A 25 17.50 1.64 6.14
N GLN A 26 17.12 2.88 5.79
CA GLN A 26 17.32 4.07 6.63
C GLN A 26 16.66 3.97 8.02
N LYS A 27 15.52 3.26 8.10
CA LYS A 27 14.84 2.98 9.38
C LYS A 27 15.36 1.71 10.08
N GLU A 28 16.32 1.03 9.48
CA GLU A 28 16.91 -0.22 9.97
C GLU A 28 15.85 -1.28 10.34
N LEU A 29 14.81 -1.39 9.51
CA LEU A 29 13.73 -2.36 9.75
C LEU A 29 14.15 -3.80 9.45
N GLY A 30 15.24 -3.98 8.70
CA GLY A 30 15.79 -5.28 8.34
C GLY A 30 16.76 -5.16 7.17
N ASP A 31 17.34 -6.27 6.75
CA ASP A 31 18.08 -6.35 5.50
C ASP A 31 17.12 -6.44 4.33
N VAL A 32 17.42 -5.72 3.25
CA VAL A 32 16.51 -5.54 2.12
C VAL A 32 17.02 -6.28 0.89
N VAL A 33 16.16 -7.06 0.25
CA VAL A 33 16.40 -7.64 -1.07
C VAL A 33 15.53 -6.88 -2.07
N LEU A 34 16.15 -6.12 -2.97
CA LEU A 34 15.47 -5.46 -4.08
C LEU A 34 15.52 -6.39 -5.28
N LEU A 35 14.36 -6.89 -5.70
CA LEU A 35 14.22 -7.92 -6.73
C LEU A 35 13.47 -7.39 -7.95
N ASP A 36 13.97 -7.68 -9.15
CA ASP A 36 13.27 -7.42 -10.40
C ASP A 36 13.50 -8.57 -11.41
N ILE A 37 12.92 -8.45 -12.58
CA ILE A 37 13.06 -9.45 -13.66
C ILE A 37 14.51 -9.54 -14.15
N PRO A 38 14.94 -10.68 -14.74
CA PRO A 38 16.33 -10.88 -15.20
C PRO A 38 16.83 -9.79 -16.15
N GLN A 39 15.95 -9.23 -16.98
CA GLN A 39 16.30 -8.16 -17.91
C GLN A 39 16.71 -6.85 -17.21
N LEU A 40 16.28 -6.67 -15.95
CA LEU A 40 16.56 -5.50 -15.12
C LEU A 40 17.55 -5.81 -13.98
N GLU A 41 18.22 -6.96 -14.00
CA GLU A 41 19.15 -7.36 -12.92
C GLU A 41 20.27 -6.35 -12.70
N ASN A 42 20.98 -5.94 -13.77
CA ASN A 42 22.05 -4.96 -13.64
C ASN A 42 21.57 -3.59 -13.15
N PRO A 43 20.51 -2.98 -13.70
CA PRO A 43 19.92 -1.77 -13.11
C PRO A 43 19.52 -1.93 -11.65
N THR A 44 18.99 -3.08 -11.25
CA THR A 44 18.58 -3.37 -9.86
C THR A 44 19.81 -3.46 -8.94
N LYS A 45 20.87 -4.15 -9.35
CA LYS A 45 22.15 -4.20 -8.64
C LYS A 45 22.78 -2.82 -8.50
N GLY A 46 22.75 -2.00 -9.58
CA GLY A 46 23.25 -0.64 -9.55
C GLY A 46 22.53 0.23 -8.52
N LYS A 47 21.21 0.17 -8.47
CA LYS A 47 20.42 0.90 -7.46
C LYS A 47 20.75 0.44 -6.03
N ALA A 48 20.84 -0.87 -5.81
CA ALA A 48 21.17 -1.41 -4.50
C ALA A 48 22.59 -0.96 -4.04
N LEU A 49 23.55 -0.96 -4.94
CA LEU A 49 24.91 -0.48 -4.66
C LEU A 49 24.93 1.02 -4.31
N ASP A 50 24.26 1.86 -5.11
CA ASP A 50 24.15 3.30 -4.85
C ASP A 50 23.50 3.59 -3.47
N MET A 51 22.45 2.84 -3.12
CA MET A 51 21.82 2.93 -1.79
C MET A 51 22.80 2.49 -0.67
N MET A 52 23.61 1.45 -0.89
CA MET A 52 24.62 1.00 0.07
C MET A 52 25.74 2.04 0.24
N GLU A 53 26.14 2.71 -0.84
CA GLU A 53 27.12 3.80 -0.77
C GLU A 53 26.60 5.03 0.00
N ALA A 54 25.27 5.21 0.08
CA ALA A 54 24.67 6.23 0.92
C ALA A 54 24.72 5.89 2.43
N SER A 55 24.89 4.61 2.81
CA SER A 55 24.80 4.17 4.19
C SER A 55 25.82 4.84 5.14
N PRO A 56 27.11 5.01 4.77
CA PRO A 56 28.07 5.69 5.64
C PRO A 56 27.77 7.18 5.85
N VAL A 57 27.06 7.81 4.89
CA VAL A 57 26.70 9.22 4.96
C VAL A 57 25.43 9.43 5.81
N GLN A 58 24.48 8.51 5.70
CA GLN A 58 23.17 8.61 6.36
C GLN A 58 23.10 7.88 7.70
N GLY A 59 24.08 7.02 8.00
CA GLY A 59 24.20 6.35 9.30
C GLY A 59 23.23 5.20 9.49
N PHE A 60 23.11 4.28 8.51
CA PHE A 60 22.36 3.03 8.67
C PHE A 60 23.21 1.81 8.29
N ASP A 61 22.96 0.66 8.96
CA ASP A 61 23.72 -0.59 8.78
C ASP A 61 22.90 -1.72 8.12
N SER A 62 21.68 -1.45 7.66
CA SER A 62 20.90 -2.44 6.90
C SER A 62 21.59 -2.75 5.58
N ASN A 63 21.70 -4.04 5.25
CA ASN A 63 22.22 -4.46 3.96
C ASN A 63 21.14 -4.37 2.88
N ILE A 64 21.51 -3.92 1.67
CA ILE A 64 20.63 -3.88 0.50
C ILE A 64 21.27 -4.68 -0.62
N VAL A 65 20.59 -5.70 -1.11
CA VAL A 65 21.04 -6.54 -2.24
C VAL A 65 20.08 -6.38 -3.40
N GLY A 66 20.63 -6.13 -4.60
CA GLY A 66 19.86 -6.14 -5.85
C GLY A 66 20.04 -7.49 -6.56
N THR A 67 18.92 -8.10 -7.01
CA THR A 67 18.95 -9.40 -7.66
C THR A 67 17.77 -9.60 -8.62
N SER A 68 17.86 -10.63 -9.46
CA SER A 68 16.74 -11.19 -10.21
C SER A 68 16.35 -12.59 -9.74
N SER A 69 17.04 -13.15 -8.74
CA SER A 69 16.83 -14.48 -8.21
C SER A 69 15.94 -14.48 -6.98
N TYR A 70 14.86 -15.25 -7.01
CA TYR A 70 14.02 -15.47 -5.82
C TYR A 70 14.72 -16.29 -4.72
N GLU A 71 15.79 -17.02 -5.06
CA GLU A 71 16.58 -17.74 -4.06
C GLU A 71 17.29 -16.77 -3.10
N ASP A 72 17.76 -15.62 -3.61
CA ASP A 72 18.35 -14.57 -2.76
C ASP A 72 17.31 -13.94 -1.83
N ALA A 73 16.02 -13.99 -2.21
CA ALA A 73 14.88 -13.51 -1.44
C ALA A 73 14.26 -14.58 -0.51
N ALA A 74 14.85 -15.79 -0.45
CA ALA A 74 14.28 -16.88 0.31
C ALA A 74 14.21 -16.59 1.82
N ASN A 75 13.14 -17.10 2.45
CA ASN A 75 12.85 -16.92 3.88
C ASN A 75 12.72 -15.44 4.30
N SER A 76 12.13 -14.61 3.45
CA SER A 76 11.77 -13.24 3.81
C SER A 76 10.66 -13.22 4.84
N ASP A 77 10.79 -12.34 5.85
CA ASP A 77 9.73 -12.11 6.85
C ASP A 77 8.60 -11.30 6.23
N ILE A 78 8.94 -10.34 5.36
CA ILE A 78 7.95 -9.52 4.63
C ILE A 78 8.33 -9.48 3.15
N VAL A 79 7.33 -9.60 2.30
CA VAL A 79 7.46 -9.39 0.85
C VAL A 79 6.54 -8.26 0.42
N ILE A 80 7.09 -7.23 -0.20
CA ILE A 80 6.37 -6.08 -0.73
C ILE A 80 6.33 -6.20 -2.25
N ILE A 81 5.13 -6.25 -2.85
CA ILE A 81 4.97 -6.39 -4.29
C ILE A 81 4.56 -5.06 -4.89
N THR A 82 5.50 -4.41 -5.56
CA THR A 82 5.28 -3.18 -6.36
C THR A 82 5.36 -3.45 -7.86
N ALA A 83 5.64 -4.70 -8.24
CA ALA A 83 5.78 -5.13 -9.63
C ALA A 83 4.48 -4.95 -10.40
N GLY A 84 4.58 -4.42 -11.60
CA GLY A 84 3.46 -4.16 -12.49
C GLY A 84 3.85 -3.13 -13.55
N ILE A 85 3.00 -2.95 -14.53
CA ILE A 85 3.18 -1.91 -15.55
C ILE A 85 2.19 -0.77 -15.34
N ALA A 86 2.59 0.44 -15.72
CA ALA A 86 1.68 1.56 -15.87
C ALA A 86 0.90 1.44 -17.19
N ARG A 87 -0.29 2.05 -17.24
CA ARG A 87 -1.10 2.09 -18.45
C ARG A 87 -0.34 2.76 -19.60
N LYS A 88 -0.26 2.07 -20.73
CA LYS A 88 0.37 2.57 -21.94
C LYS A 88 -0.69 3.17 -22.89
N PRO A 89 -0.31 4.10 -23.79
CA PRO A 89 -1.20 4.57 -24.83
C PRO A 89 -1.76 3.39 -25.66
N GLY A 90 -3.07 3.39 -25.92
CA GLY A 90 -3.76 2.34 -26.65
C GLY A 90 -4.17 1.11 -25.83
N MET A 91 -3.73 0.99 -24.58
CA MET A 91 -4.11 -0.10 -23.69
C MET A 91 -5.47 0.20 -23.03
N SER A 92 -6.40 -0.76 -23.08
CA SER A 92 -7.66 -0.67 -22.35
C SER A 92 -7.42 -0.81 -20.83
N ARG A 93 -8.44 -0.49 -20.00
CA ARG A 93 -8.36 -0.72 -18.55
C ARG A 93 -8.25 -2.22 -18.24
N ASP A 94 -9.01 -3.04 -18.95
CA ASP A 94 -9.06 -4.49 -18.74
C ASP A 94 -7.75 -5.17 -19.17
N ASP A 95 -7.12 -4.71 -20.25
CA ASP A 95 -5.78 -5.19 -20.65
C ASP A 95 -4.73 -4.93 -19.57
N LEU A 96 -4.79 -3.74 -18.95
CA LEU A 96 -3.89 -3.41 -17.84
C LEU A 96 -4.12 -4.31 -16.64
N VAL A 97 -5.40 -4.50 -16.26
CA VAL A 97 -5.80 -5.37 -15.14
C VAL A 97 -5.30 -6.79 -15.36
N ASN A 98 -5.56 -7.38 -16.54
CA ASN A 98 -5.16 -8.73 -16.88
C ASN A 98 -3.63 -8.90 -16.94
N THR A 99 -2.92 -7.90 -17.49
CA THR A 99 -1.45 -7.92 -17.54
C THR A 99 -0.86 -7.91 -16.14
N ASN A 100 -1.33 -7.02 -15.28
CA ASN A 100 -0.83 -6.91 -13.91
C ASN A 100 -1.23 -8.12 -13.06
N ALA A 101 -2.41 -8.71 -13.28
CA ALA A 101 -2.82 -9.97 -12.66
C ALA A 101 -1.85 -11.11 -12.99
N GLY A 102 -1.46 -11.24 -14.26
CA GLY A 102 -0.44 -12.22 -14.68
C GLY A 102 0.92 -12.01 -14.00
N ILE A 103 1.36 -10.76 -13.89
CA ILE A 103 2.61 -10.41 -13.20
C ILE A 103 2.53 -10.75 -11.71
N VAL A 104 1.48 -10.30 -11.01
CA VAL A 104 1.29 -10.56 -9.58
C VAL A 104 1.18 -12.05 -9.31
N LYS A 105 0.45 -12.80 -10.13
CA LYS A 105 0.35 -14.27 -10.02
C LYS A 105 1.73 -14.91 -10.10
N SER A 106 2.53 -14.60 -11.13
CA SER A 106 3.88 -15.14 -11.29
C SER A 106 4.79 -14.81 -10.11
N VAL A 107 4.75 -13.58 -9.59
CA VAL A 107 5.49 -13.18 -8.39
C VAL A 107 5.03 -14.01 -7.18
N CYS A 108 3.74 -14.11 -6.95
CA CYS A 108 3.18 -14.85 -5.81
C CYS A 108 3.50 -16.35 -5.86
N GLU A 109 3.54 -16.98 -7.05
CA GLU A 109 3.94 -18.38 -7.22
C GLU A 109 5.39 -18.61 -6.77
N ASN A 110 6.29 -17.66 -7.02
CA ASN A 110 7.67 -17.72 -6.56
C ASN A 110 7.78 -17.43 -5.06
N VAL A 111 7.11 -16.40 -4.56
CA VAL A 111 7.07 -16.07 -3.12
C VAL A 111 6.56 -17.25 -2.29
N LYS A 112 5.50 -17.92 -2.74
CA LYS A 112 4.97 -19.11 -2.10
C LYS A 112 6.00 -20.23 -1.92
N LYS A 113 6.90 -20.38 -2.90
CA LYS A 113 7.98 -21.41 -2.85
C LYS A 113 9.14 -21.00 -1.96
N THR A 114 9.54 -19.74 -2.01
CA THR A 114 10.79 -19.27 -1.38
C THR A 114 10.58 -18.65 0.00
N SER A 115 9.39 -18.10 0.27
CA SER A 115 9.07 -17.40 1.53
C SER A 115 7.65 -17.70 2.01
N PRO A 116 7.29 -18.98 2.28
CA PRO A 116 5.91 -19.41 2.60
C PRO A 116 5.37 -18.83 3.91
N GLU A 117 6.24 -18.40 4.81
CA GLU A 117 5.84 -17.82 6.10
C GLU A 117 5.80 -16.29 6.10
N SER A 118 6.07 -15.65 4.96
CA SER A 118 6.09 -14.18 4.88
C SER A 118 4.71 -13.55 5.03
N ILE A 119 4.70 -12.29 5.48
CA ILE A 119 3.57 -11.39 5.30
C ILE A 119 3.77 -10.66 3.98
N VAL A 120 2.72 -10.59 3.15
CA VAL A 120 2.81 -10.03 1.80
C VAL A 120 1.99 -8.74 1.73
N ILE A 121 2.63 -7.64 1.32
CA ILE A 121 1.99 -6.34 1.12
C ILE A 121 1.96 -6.02 -0.38
N ILE A 122 0.77 -5.77 -0.90
CA ILE A 122 0.53 -5.51 -2.33
C ILE A 122 0.36 -4.01 -2.56
N LEU A 123 1.07 -3.46 -3.55
CA LEU A 123 0.88 -2.11 -4.08
C LEU A 123 0.53 -2.09 -5.57
N SER A 124 0.79 -3.19 -6.29
CA SER A 124 0.49 -3.29 -7.72
C SER A 124 -0.95 -2.90 -8.03
N ASN A 125 -1.16 -2.06 -9.06
CA ASN A 125 -2.48 -1.54 -9.40
C ASN A 125 -3.17 -2.35 -10.52
N PRO A 126 -4.52 -2.45 -10.46
CA PRO A 126 -5.46 -1.94 -9.43
C PRO A 126 -5.34 -2.76 -8.13
N VAL A 127 -4.95 -2.09 -7.05
CA VAL A 127 -4.45 -2.77 -5.84
C VAL A 127 -5.47 -3.70 -5.17
N ASP A 128 -6.76 -3.34 -5.17
CA ASP A 128 -7.82 -4.18 -4.59
C ASP A 128 -7.90 -5.53 -5.33
N ALA A 129 -7.94 -5.51 -6.67
CA ALA A 129 -7.96 -6.72 -7.49
C ALA A 129 -6.63 -7.49 -7.43
N MET A 130 -5.50 -6.80 -7.39
CA MET A 130 -4.19 -7.44 -7.27
C MET A 130 -4.00 -8.11 -5.91
N THR A 131 -4.56 -7.56 -4.84
CA THR A 131 -4.59 -8.18 -3.50
C THR A 131 -5.43 -9.46 -3.53
N TYR A 132 -6.58 -9.44 -4.20
CA TYR A 132 -7.39 -10.64 -4.43
C TYR A 132 -6.60 -11.71 -5.20
N VAL A 133 -5.97 -11.36 -6.34
CA VAL A 133 -5.15 -12.29 -7.13
C VAL A 133 -4.01 -12.88 -6.30
N ALA A 134 -3.32 -12.04 -5.51
CA ALA A 134 -2.25 -12.49 -4.63
C ALA A 134 -2.75 -13.48 -3.59
N TYR A 135 -3.87 -13.20 -2.94
CA TYR A 135 -4.47 -14.09 -1.94
C TYR A 135 -4.82 -15.46 -2.53
N GLN A 136 -5.50 -15.48 -3.68
CA GLN A 136 -5.87 -16.71 -4.37
C GLN A 136 -4.65 -17.54 -4.79
N THR A 137 -3.58 -16.88 -5.21
CA THR A 137 -2.36 -17.56 -5.68
C THR A 137 -1.51 -18.09 -4.52
N LEU A 138 -1.30 -17.27 -3.50
CA LEU A 138 -0.49 -17.63 -2.34
C LEU A 138 -1.12 -18.73 -1.51
N GLY A 139 -2.43 -18.65 -1.27
CA GLY A 139 -3.13 -19.54 -0.34
C GLY A 139 -2.67 -19.37 1.11
N PHE A 140 -2.12 -18.21 1.44
CA PHE A 140 -1.71 -17.86 2.81
C PHE A 140 -2.93 -17.48 3.64
N PRO A 141 -2.84 -17.53 4.99
CA PRO A 141 -3.86 -16.98 5.87
C PRO A 141 -4.19 -15.53 5.54
N LYS A 142 -5.47 -15.14 5.64
CA LYS A 142 -5.96 -13.81 5.24
C LYS A 142 -5.24 -12.64 5.91
N ASN A 143 -4.82 -12.83 7.16
CA ASN A 143 -4.08 -11.82 7.92
C ASN A 143 -2.69 -11.54 7.37
N ARG A 144 -2.12 -12.41 6.53
CA ARG A 144 -0.79 -12.27 5.93
C ARG A 144 -0.80 -11.75 4.49
N VAL A 145 -1.96 -11.47 3.90
CA VAL A 145 -2.06 -10.89 2.55
C VAL A 145 -2.80 -9.56 2.64
N ILE A 146 -2.08 -8.47 2.46
CA ILE A 146 -2.52 -7.12 2.79
C ILE A 146 -2.34 -6.22 1.57
N GLY A 147 -3.35 -5.42 1.23
CA GLY A 147 -3.18 -4.39 0.20
C GLY A 147 -2.89 -3.01 0.82
N GLN A 148 -2.03 -2.26 0.16
CA GLN A 148 -1.74 -0.87 0.52
C GLN A 148 -2.66 0.06 -0.26
N SER A 149 -3.51 0.82 0.42
CA SER A 149 -4.29 1.92 -0.18
C SER A 149 -4.68 2.96 0.85
N GLY A 150 -5.54 2.61 1.79
CA GLY A 150 -6.13 3.53 2.75
C GLY A 150 -5.11 4.35 3.53
N VAL A 151 -3.94 3.79 3.85
CA VAL A 151 -2.84 4.53 4.50
C VAL A 151 -2.33 5.69 3.61
N LEU A 152 -2.20 5.48 2.31
CA LEU A 152 -1.79 6.51 1.34
C LEU A 152 -2.89 7.54 1.14
N ASP A 153 -4.12 7.09 0.95
CA ASP A 153 -5.27 7.96 0.69
C ASP A 153 -5.58 8.83 1.92
N THR A 154 -5.47 8.25 3.12
CA THR A 154 -5.54 9.00 4.39
C THR A 154 -4.40 10.01 4.54
N ALA A 155 -3.18 9.65 4.13
CA ALA A 155 -2.06 10.59 4.17
C ALA A 155 -2.29 11.80 3.26
N ARG A 156 -2.82 11.61 2.05
CA ARG A 156 -3.23 12.71 1.15
C ARG A 156 -4.29 13.59 1.79
N TYR A 157 -5.34 12.96 2.32
CA TYR A 157 -6.44 13.65 3.01
C TYR A 157 -5.94 14.50 4.18
N CYS A 158 -5.13 13.92 5.07
CA CYS A 158 -4.52 14.64 6.19
C CYS A 158 -3.61 15.80 5.72
N THR A 159 -2.86 15.61 4.64
CA THR A 159 -2.01 16.65 4.07
C THR A 159 -2.84 17.85 3.59
N PHE A 160 -3.96 17.60 2.92
CA PHE A 160 -4.82 18.68 2.43
C PHE A 160 -5.55 19.42 3.55
N ILE A 161 -5.95 18.71 4.61
CA ILE A 161 -6.49 19.34 5.83
C ILE A 161 -5.43 20.23 6.50
N ALA A 162 -4.20 19.72 6.66
CA ALA A 162 -3.11 20.48 7.26
C ALA A 162 -2.77 21.75 6.46
N GLN A 163 -2.76 21.66 5.13
CA GLN A 163 -2.54 22.80 4.23
C GLN A 163 -3.66 23.85 4.35
N GLU A 164 -4.93 23.41 4.40
CA GLU A 164 -6.09 24.31 4.52
C GLU A 164 -6.03 25.12 5.82
N LEU A 165 -5.65 24.48 6.92
CA LEU A 165 -5.59 25.12 8.24
C LEU A 165 -4.25 25.76 8.57
N ASN A 166 -3.22 25.54 7.74
CA ASN A 166 -1.84 25.92 8.00
C ASN A 166 -1.32 25.45 9.37
N VAL A 167 -1.52 24.13 9.63
CA VAL A 167 -1.10 23.45 10.87
C VAL A 167 -0.14 22.31 10.58
N SER A 168 0.50 21.77 11.60
CA SER A 168 1.31 20.56 11.49
C SER A 168 0.45 19.36 11.05
N VAL A 169 0.91 18.60 10.08
CA VAL A 169 0.27 17.34 9.69
C VAL A 169 0.32 16.29 10.80
N GLU A 170 1.21 16.43 11.78
CA GLU A 170 1.31 15.52 12.92
C GLU A 170 0.08 15.56 13.83
N ASP A 171 -0.64 16.68 13.84
CA ASP A 171 -1.87 16.86 14.61
C ASP A 171 -3.12 16.37 13.87
N VAL A 172 -3.04 16.11 12.56
CA VAL A 172 -4.18 15.69 11.75
C VAL A 172 -4.39 14.18 11.83
N ARG A 173 -5.63 13.78 12.09
CA ARG A 173 -6.07 12.38 12.06
C ARG A 173 -7.31 12.26 11.18
N GLY A 174 -7.42 11.15 10.44
CA GLY A 174 -8.56 10.85 9.60
C GLY A 174 -8.53 9.41 9.13
N PHE A 175 -9.60 9.01 8.43
CA PHE A 175 -9.71 7.72 7.77
C PHE A 175 -10.26 7.89 6.36
N VAL A 176 -9.68 7.16 5.41
CA VAL A 176 -10.25 6.97 4.08
C VAL A 176 -10.50 5.47 3.90
N LEU A 177 -11.74 5.10 3.65
CA LEU A 177 -12.18 3.73 3.45
C LEU A 177 -12.48 3.46 1.97
N GLY A 178 -12.81 2.19 1.68
CA GLY A 178 -13.23 1.77 0.34
C GLY A 178 -12.08 1.32 -0.55
N GLY A 179 -12.38 1.11 -1.82
CA GLY A 179 -11.39 0.76 -2.85
C GLY A 179 -10.48 1.93 -3.21
N HIS A 180 -9.29 1.61 -3.70
CA HIS A 180 -8.31 2.60 -4.13
C HIS A 180 -8.67 3.18 -5.50
N GLY A 181 -9.52 4.18 -5.53
CA GLY A 181 -9.99 4.86 -6.73
C GLY A 181 -10.85 6.09 -6.41
N ASP A 182 -11.52 6.64 -7.42
CA ASP A 182 -12.31 7.87 -7.29
C ASP A 182 -13.53 7.70 -6.36
N ASP A 183 -13.93 6.45 -6.08
CA ASP A 183 -15.02 6.09 -5.18
C ASP A 183 -14.55 5.84 -3.73
N MET A 184 -13.32 6.22 -3.36
CA MET A 184 -12.86 6.16 -1.97
C MET A 184 -13.71 7.05 -1.05
N VAL A 185 -13.80 6.70 0.22
CA VAL A 185 -14.70 7.31 1.19
C VAL A 185 -13.92 7.96 2.34
N PRO A 186 -13.50 9.24 2.21
CA PRO A 186 -12.96 9.99 3.34
C PRO A 186 -14.04 10.21 4.41
N LEU A 187 -13.75 9.81 5.64
CA LEU A 187 -14.69 9.92 6.76
C LEU A 187 -14.49 11.22 7.52
N VAL A 188 -15.30 12.23 7.19
CA VAL A 188 -15.22 13.59 7.77
C VAL A 188 -15.43 13.55 9.28
N ARG A 189 -16.46 12.85 9.77
CA ARG A 189 -16.81 12.73 11.20
C ARG A 189 -15.72 12.06 12.06
N TYR A 190 -14.88 11.24 11.45
CA TYR A 190 -13.76 10.58 12.10
C TYR A 190 -12.44 11.32 11.91
N SER A 191 -12.52 12.58 11.44
CA SER A 191 -11.33 13.40 11.17
C SER A 191 -11.22 14.55 12.16
N ASN A 192 -10.02 14.76 12.67
CA ASN A 192 -9.77 15.81 13.64
C ASN A 192 -8.35 16.39 13.52
N VAL A 193 -8.15 17.55 14.12
CA VAL A 193 -6.86 18.22 14.25
C VAL A 193 -6.64 18.51 15.75
N GLY A 194 -5.64 17.88 16.35
CA GLY A 194 -5.38 18.01 17.78
C GLY A 194 -6.57 17.60 18.66
N GLY A 195 -7.41 16.65 18.19
CA GLY A 195 -8.63 16.21 18.87
C GLY A 195 -9.88 17.06 18.58
N ILE A 196 -9.76 18.17 17.82
CA ILE A 196 -10.90 19.02 17.44
C ILE A 196 -11.47 18.51 16.12
N PRO A 197 -12.76 18.13 16.04
CA PRO A 197 -13.38 17.71 14.76
C PRO A 197 -13.20 18.76 13.66
N ILE A 198 -12.86 18.31 12.44
CA ILE A 198 -12.57 19.24 11.33
C ILE A 198 -13.78 20.10 10.94
N GLU A 199 -15.00 19.63 11.17
CA GLU A 199 -16.26 20.37 10.95
C GLU A 199 -16.40 21.60 11.84
N LYS A 200 -15.59 21.73 12.92
CA LYS A 200 -15.52 22.91 13.79
C LYS A 200 -14.44 23.89 13.33
N LEU A 201 -13.55 23.47 12.44
CA LEU A 201 -12.37 24.24 12.01
C LEU A 201 -12.48 24.71 10.55
N ILE A 202 -13.20 23.97 9.72
CA ILE A 202 -13.27 24.16 8.26
C ILE A 202 -14.75 24.22 7.85
N SER A 203 -15.11 25.14 6.94
CA SER A 203 -16.46 25.23 6.41
C SER A 203 -16.81 24.01 5.53
N ALA A 204 -18.10 23.68 5.42
CA ALA A 204 -18.57 22.50 4.72
C ALA A 204 -18.14 22.46 3.23
N ASP A 205 -18.17 23.59 2.55
CA ASP A 205 -17.73 23.74 1.16
C ASP A 205 -16.23 23.44 0.98
N ARG A 206 -15.41 23.87 1.94
CA ARG A 206 -13.97 23.60 1.93
C ARG A 206 -13.66 22.13 2.28
N ILE A 207 -14.41 21.53 3.21
CA ILE A 207 -14.30 20.10 3.50
C ILE A 207 -14.62 19.28 2.24
N GLU A 208 -15.71 19.60 1.53
CA GLU A 208 -16.07 18.89 0.30
C GLU A 208 -14.98 19.08 -0.78
N ALA A 209 -14.39 20.26 -0.93
CA ALA A 209 -13.28 20.49 -1.84
C ALA A 209 -12.06 19.61 -1.50
N ILE A 210 -11.74 19.45 -0.21
CA ILE A 210 -10.66 18.58 0.28
C ILE A 210 -10.97 17.12 -0.03
N VAL A 211 -12.19 16.67 0.22
CA VAL A 211 -12.66 15.31 -0.09
C VAL A 211 -12.51 15.01 -1.57
N GLN A 212 -12.97 15.90 -2.46
CA GLN A 212 -12.85 15.72 -3.91
C GLN A 212 -11.39 15.72 -4.37
N ARG A 213 -10.55 16.62 -3.84
CA ARG A 213 -9.12 16.63 -4.14
C ARG A 213 -8.42 15.35 -3.67
N THR A 214 -8.84 14.78 -2.55
CA THR A 214 -8.30 13.50 -2.05
C THR A 214 -8.58 12.37 -3.04
N ARG A 215 -9.82 12.29 -3.54
CA ARG A 215 -10.23 11.28 -4.55
C ARG A 215 -9.40 11.36 -5.82
N THR A 216 -9.09 12.56 -6.28
CA THR A 216 -8.35 12.80 -7.54
C THR A 216 -6.85 13.03 -7.34
N GLY A 217 -6.34 12.96 -6.10
CA GLY A 217 -4.96 13.33 -5.75
C GLY A 217 -3.87 12.54 -6.48
N GLY A 218 -4.14 11.28 -6.84
CA GLY A 218 -3.25 10.50 -7.69
C GLY A 218 -3.11 11.08 -9.11
N GLY A 219 -4.24 11.46 -9.71
CA GLY A 219 -4.29 12.12 -11.02
C GLY A 219 -3.65 13.50 -11.03
N GLU A 220 -3.83 14.29 -9.96
CA GLU A 220 -3.17 15.58 -9.79
C GLU A 220 -1.64 15.45 -9.89
N ILE A 221 -1.05 14.46 -9.20
CA ILE A 221 0.39 14.22 -9.25
C ILE A 221 0.85 13.77 -10.64
N VAL A 222 0.10 12.87 -11.30
CA VAL A 222 0.41 12.41 -12.66
C VAL A 222 0.43 13.59 -13.64
N ASN A 223 -0.55 14.47 -13.54
CA ASN A 223 -0.62 15.66 -14.40
C ASN A 223 0.54 16.63 -14.16
N LEU A 224 0.94 16.84 -12.90
CA LEU A 224 2.07 17.71 -12.55
C LEU A 224 3.42 17.12 -12.98
N LEU A 225 3.60 15.80 -12.86
CA LEU A 225 4.83 15.12 -13.27
C LEU A 225 4.96 15.02 -14.80
N GLY A 226 3.84 15.06 -15.52
CA GLY A 226 3.81 14.85 -16.98
C GLY A 226 4.16 13.43 -17.43
N ASN A 227 4.94 12.70 -16.67
CA ASN A 227 5.29 11.29 -16.89
C ASN A 227 5.47 10.57 -15.55
N GLY A 228 4.99 9.33 -15.46
CA GLY A 228 5.08 8.51 -14.26
C GLY A 228 3.89 8.70 -13.31
N SER A 229 4.06 8.30 -12.07
CA SER A 229 3.06 8.35 -11.00
C SER A 229 3.73 8.74 -9.68
N ALA A 230 2.93 9.03 -8.66
CA ALA A 230 3.43 9.21 -7.30
C ALA A 230 4.23 7.98 -6.85
N TYR A 231 5.36 8.18 -6.17
CA TYR A 231 6.17 7.09 -5.63
C TYR A 231 6.73 7.37 -4.23
N TYR A 232 6.93 8.61 -3.82
CA TYR A 232 7.41 8.95 -2.48
C TYR A 232 6.38 8.62 -1.39
N ALA A 233 5.15 9.10 -1.51
CA ALA A 233 4.09 8.84 -0.54
C ALA A 233 3.65 7.37 -0.53
N PRO A 234 3.51 6.67 -1.68
CA PRO A 234 3.32 5.22 -1.70
C PRO A 234 4.43 4.45 -0.99
N ALA A 235 5.70 4.79 -1.23
CA ALA A 235 6.83 4.17 -0.55
C ALA A 235 6.79 4.41 0.97
N ALA A 236 6.57 5.64 1.41
CA ALA A 236 6.44 5.97 2.82
C ALA A 236 5.29 5.20 3.50
N SER A 237 4.18 5.01 2.79
CA SER A 237 3.03 4.22 3.26
C SER A 237 3.39 2.75 3.45
N LEU A 238 4.08 2.13 2.48
CA LEU A 238 4.59 0.75 2.59
C LEU A 238 5.53 0.60 3.79
N VAL A 239 6.42 1.57 3.97
CA VAL A 239 7.37 1.59 5.09
C VAL A 239 6.65 1.71 6.43
N GLN A 240 5.62 2.55 6.53
CA GLN A 240 4.80 2.67 7.74
C GLN A 240 4.11 1.34 8.09
N MET A 241 3.53 0.65 7.10
CA MET A 241 2.91 -0.67 7.30
C MET A 241 3.95 -1.71 7.72
N THR A 242 5.08 -1.77 7.03
CA THR A 242 6.19 -2.67 7.33
C THR A 242 6.73 -2.44 8.75
N GLU A 243 6.91 -1.19 9.16
CA GLU A 243 7.37 -0.84 10.50
C GLU A 243 6.36 -1.26 11.58
N ALA A 244 5.06 -1.12 11.30
CA ALA A 244 4.01 -1.56 12.22
C ALA A 244 4.06 -3.08 12.45
N ILE A 245 4.35 -3.86 11.40
CA ILE A 245 4.48 -5.31 11.47
C ILE A 245 5.79 -5.72 12.16
N ILE A 246 6.93 -5.25 11.66
CA ILE A 246 8.27 -5.65 12.15
C ILE A 246 8.46 -5.34 13.64
N LYS A 247 7.94 -4.19 14.08
CA LYS A 247 8.05 -3.73 15.47
C LYS A 247 6.83 -4.08 16.33
N ASP A 248 5.90 -4.86 15.80
CA ASP A 248 4.63 -5.23 16.45
C ASP A 248 3.92 -4.04 17.12
N LYS A 249 3.80 -2.94 16.38
CA LYS A 249 3.31 -1.66 16.93
C LYS A 249 1.83 -1.61 17.24
N LYS A 250 1.05 -2.59 16.81
CA LYS A 250 -0.41 -2.62 16.98
C LYS A 250 -1.08 -1.32 16.51
N ARG A 251 -0.70 -0.86 15.32
CA ARG A 251 -1.22 0.38 14.74
C ARG A 251 -2.60 0.16 14.12
N ILE A 252 -3.52 1.09 14.35
CA ILE A 252 -4.75 1.16 13.59
C ILE A 252 -4.46 1.95 12.32
N ILE A 253 -4.45 1.25 11.18
CA ILE A 253 -4.08 1.79 9.87
C ILE A 253 -5.11 1.31 8.84
N PRO A 254 -5.69 2.19 8.01
CA PRO A 254 -6.54 1.75 6.91
C PRO A 254 -5.72 0.94 5.89
N SER A 255 -6.10 -0.31 5.70
CA SER A 255 -5.43 -1.26 4.80
C SER A 255 -6.48 -2.09 4.06
N ILE A 256 -6.14 -2.61 2.89
CA ILE A 256 -7.01 -3.56 2.19
C ILE A 256 -6.92 -4.90 2.90
N ALA A 257 -8.05 -5.37 3.39
CA ALA A 257 -8.24 -6.64 4.05
C ALA A 257 -9.34 -7.47 3.37
N LEU A 258 -9.29 -8.79 3.52
CA LEU A 258 -10.41 -9.66 3.16
C LEU A 258 -11.51 -9.49 4.20
N LEU A 259 -12.68 -9.07 3.74
CA LEU A 259 -13.90 -8.95 4.54
C LEU A 259 -14.69 -10.27 4.47
N GLU A 260 -15.11 -10.75 5.63
CA GLU A 260 -15.90 -11.98 5.82
C GLU A 260 -17.09 -11.72 6.75
N GLY A 261 -17.86 -10.69 6.45
CA GLY A 261 -19.02 -10.21 7.19
C GLY A 261 -18.91 -8.77 7.65
N GLU A 262 -17.69 -8.23 7.80
CA GLU A 262 -17.48 -6.86 8.26
C GLU A 262 -18.13 -5.87 7.28
N TYR A 263 -18.79 -4.84 7.80
CA TYR A 263 -19.61 -3.86 7.04
C TYR A 263 -20.69 -4.52 6.16
N GLY A 264 -21.06 -5.79 6.42
CA GLY A 264 -22.01 -6.55 5.61
C GLY A 264 -21.43 -7.08 4.28
N TYR A 265 -20.11 -7.07 4.10
CA TYR A 265 -19.48 -7.60 2.89
C TYR A 265 -18.81 -8.95 3.14
N ASP A 266 -19.01 -9.86 2.19
CA ASP A 266 -18.33 -11.16 2.16
C ASP A 266 -17.43 -11.30 0.94
N ASN A 267 -16.30 -11.99 1.13
CA ASN A 267 -15.33 -12.32 0.09
C ASN A 267 -14.91 -11.10 -0.76
N LEU A 268 -14.62 -10.00 -0.07
CA LEU A 268 -14.25 -8.74 -0.70
C LEU A 268 -12.96 -8.19 -0.08
N PHE A 269 -11.97 -7.90 -0.92
CA PHE A 269 -10.79 -7.13 -0.52
C PHE A 269 -11.07 -5.65 -0.67
N MET A 270 -11.07 -4.91 0.44
CA MET A 270 -11.35 -3.47 0.45
C MET A 270 -10.64 -2.77 1.61
N GLY A 271 -10.34 -1.48 1.43
CA GLY A 271 -9.71 -0.65 2.44
C GLY A 271 -10.63 -0.37 3.63
N VAL A 272 -10.23 -0.82 4.82
CA VAL A 272 -10.94 -0.65 6.10
C VAL A 272 -9.95 -0.40 7.23
N PRO A 273 -10.37 0.10 8.40
CA PRO A 273 -9.48 0.26 9.55
C PRO A 273 -9.04 -1.11 10.07
N THR A 274 -7.73 -1.38 10.03
CA THR A 274 -7.14 -2.64 10.51
C THR A 274 -6.20 -2.41 11.67
N LEU A 275 -6.16 -3.35 12.61
CA LEU A 275 -5.07 -3.44 13.59
C LEU A 275 -3.91 -4.19 12.93
N LEU A 276 -2.83 -3.47 12.65
CA LEU A 276 -1.65 -4.01 12.00
C LEU A 276 -0.53 -4.21 13.03
N GLY A 277 -0.14 -5.45 13.21
CA GLY A 277 0.89 -5.88 14.16
C GLY A 277 1.73 -7.02 13.63
N GLY A 278 2.44 -7.73 14.52
CA GLY A 278 3.44 -8.74 14.18
C GLY A 278 2.90 -9.93 13.37
N GLU A 279 1.61 -10.22 13.49
CA GLU A 279 0.93 -11.29 12.74
C GLU A 279 0.29 -10.80 11.43
N GLY A 280 0.53 -9.56 11.03
CA GLY A 280 -0.15 -8.89 9.92
C GLY A 280 -1.42 -8.19 10.37
N ILE A 281 -2.56 -8.41 9.69
CA ILE A 281 -3.87 -7.88 10.12
C ILE A 281 -4.41 -8.74 11.26
N GLU A 282 -4.46 -8.19 12.46
CA GLU A 282 -4.91 -8.91 13.66
C GLU A 282 -6.40 -8.68 13.97
N LYS A 283 -6.94 -7.55 13.50
CA LYS A 283 -8.34 -7.20 13.68
C LYS A 283 -8.78 -6.18 12.64
N ILE A 284 -10.03 -6.25 12.22
CA ILE A 284 -10.74 -5.22 11.48
C ILE A 284 -11.65 -4.48 12.47
N PHE A 285 -11.68 -3.14 12.39
CA PHE A 285 -12.61 -2.33 13.18
C PHE A 285 -13.73 -1.84 12.27
N GLU A 286 -14.96 -2.15 12.67
CA GLU A 286 -16.14 -1.58 12.04
C GLU A 286 -16.45 -0.24 12.70
N LEU A 287 -16.44 0.83 11.91
CA LEU A 287 -16.87 2.16 12.34
C LEU A 287 -18.36 2.29 12.13
N GLU A 288 -19.04 2.99 13.03
CA GLU A 288 -20.44 3.34 12.84
C GLU A 288 -20.57 4.38 11.72
N LEU A 289 -21.12 3.95 10.57
CA LEU A 289 -21.31 4.79 9.40
C LEU A 289 -22.74 5.35 9.34
N LEU A 290 -22.89 6.59 8.88
CA LEU A 290 -24.17 7.15 8.51
C LEU A 290 -24.68 6.47 7.23
N ALA A 291 -25.99 6.56 6.98
CA ALA A 291 -26.60 5.95 5.79
C ALA A 291 -25.95 6.43 4.47
N GLU A 292 -25.56 7.69 4.40
CA GLU A 292 -24.87 8.27 3.25
C GLU A 292 -23.40 7.79 3.11
N GLU A 293 -22.70 7.61 4.24
CA GLU A 293 -21.34 7.06 4.25
C GLU A 293 -21.36 5.58 3.84
N MET A 294 -22.37 4.83 4.33
CA MET A 294 -22.56 3.43 3.94
C MET A 294 -22.92 3.30 2.47
N ALA A 295 -23.81 4.14 1.94
CA ALA A 295 -24.13 4.16 0.51
C ALA A 295 -22.91 4.48 -0.37
N ALA A 296 -22.03 5.38 0.08
CA ALA A 296 -20.77 5.65 -0.61
C ALA A 296 -19.81 4.44 -0.56
N LEU A 297 -19.76 3.74 0.57
CA LEU A 297 -18.96 2.53 0.74
C LEU A 297 -19.50 1.38 -0.13
N ASP A 298 -20.83 1.21 -0.24
CA ASP A 298 -21.48 0.25 -1.14
C ASP A 298 -21.11 0.50 -2.61
N LYS A 299 -21.13 1.77 -3.03
CA LYS A 299 -20.70 2.15 -4.38
C LYS A 299 -19.23 1.79 -4.62
N SER A 300 -18.37 2.07 -3.65
CA SER A 300 -16.94 1.71 -3.70
C SER A 300 -16.74 0.20 -3.77
N ALA A 301 -17.44 -0.57 -2.95
CA ALA A 301 -17.43 -2.02 -2.96
C ALA A 301 -17.85 -2.60 -4.32
N GLN A 302 -18.89 -2.01 -4.94
CA GLN A 302 -19.33 -2.45 -6.28
C GLN A 302 -18.27 -2.16 -7.35
N SER A 303 -17.57 -1.02 -7.26
CA SER A 303 -16.46 -0.68 -8.16
C SER A 303 -15.32 -1.69 -8.02
N VAL A 304 -14.94 -2.08 -6.80
CA VAL A 304 -13.93 -3.12 -6.55
C VAL A 304 -14.37 -4.47 -7.12
N ARG A 305 -15.61 -4.90 -6.86
CA ARG A 305 -16.15 -6.16 -7.41
C ARG A 305 -16.12 -6.20 -8.93
N ASN A 306 -16.42 -5.07 -9.59
CA ASN A 306 -16.38 -4.99 -11.05
C ASN A 306 -14.96 -5.20 -11.59
N VAL A 307 -13.93 -4.68 -10.92
CA VAL A 307 -12.54 -4.88 -11.33
C VAL A 307 -12.09 -6.31 -11.05
N ILE A 308 -12.49 -6.91 -9.92
CA ILE A 308 -12.16 -8.31 -9.60
C ILE A 308 -12.78 -9.26 -10.65
N LYS A 309 -14.00 -9.00 -11.14
CA LYS A 309 -14.63 -9.80 -12.20
C LYS A 309 -13.78 -9.87 -13.47
N VAL A 310 -13.00 -8.85 -13.80
CA VAL A 310 -12.11 -8.87 -14.99
C VAL A 310 -11.02 -9.94 -14.85
N VAL A 311 -10.56 -10.23 -13.64
CA VAL A 311 -9.50 -11.22 -13.39
C VAL A 311 -10.00 -12.62 -13.03
N THR A 312 -11.30 -12.75 -12.78
CA THR A 312 -11.91 -14.05 -12.43
C THR A 312 -12.66 -14.69 -13.60
N GLY A 313 -12.96 -13.95 -14.67
CA GLY A 313 -13.63 -14.40 -15.88
C GLY A 313 -15.13 -14.40 -15.72
#